data_ed00524959eb80882756b13914422269
#
_entry.id   ed00524959eb80882756b13914422269
#
_cell.length_a   1.000
_cell.length_b   1.000
_cell.length_c   1.000
_cell.angle_alpha   90.00
_cell.angle_beta   90.00
_cell.angle_gamma   90.00
#
_symmetry.space_group_name_H-M   'P 1'
#
loop_
_entity.id
_entity.type
_entity.pdbx_description
1 polymer ?
#
loop_
_entity_poly.entity_id
_entity_poly.type
_entity_poly.pdbx_seq_one_letter_code
_entity_poly.pdbx_strand_id
1 'polypeptide(L)'
;DANGAWVSSSVMDARMESYIKNMFNAIQTQYPDLNLYAYDVCNECISDDGTRTANYGGAREPGDGKTENGKSAWVQIYGDNSFVEKAFTYARKYAPDDCDLYYNDYNEYWDHKRDAIYTMCKSLYDKGLLDGVGMQSHIPANATGFAGTDSYITAMKKYLSIGCDVQITELDISLENGKYTLQEQADKYKAIFQSAMDWNINPASDGRVTAVCIWGPNDANSWLSSGSNALLYDSNNQPKLA
;
A
#
# COMPACT_ATOMS: atom_id res chain seq x y z
N ASP A 1 1.29 -14.39 -24.03
CA ASP A 1 0.47 -15.37 -24.73
C ASP A 1 1.07 -16.79 -24.63
N ALA A 2 0.40 -17.78 -25.20
CA ALA A 2 0.86 -19.16 -25.18
C ALA A 2 2.25 -19.38 -25.83
N ASN A 3 2.71 -18.43 -26.65
CA ASN A 3 4.00 -18.48 -27.34
C ASN A 3 5.09 -17.61 -26.66
N GLY A 4 4.81 -17.09 -25.45
CA GLY A 4 5.75 -16.27 -24.69
C GLY A 4 5.88 -14.82 -25.16
N ALA A 5 5.12 -14.37 -26.18
CA ALA A 5 5.12 -12.99 -26.61
C ALA A 5 4.24 -12.10 -25.72
N TRP A 6 4.70 -10.88 -25.47
CA TRP A 6 3.90 -9.87 -24.75
C TRP A 6 2.69 -9.45 -25.60
N VAL A 7 1.56 -9.29 -24.97
CA VAL A 7 0.36 -8.74 -25.64
C VAL A 7 0.49 -7.23 -25.77
N SER A 8 -0.29 -6.63 -26.69
CA SER A 8 -0.39 -5.17 -26.78
C SER A 8 -1.13 -4.57 -25.58
N SER A 9 -0.89 -3.30 -25.29
CA SER A 9 -1.61 -2.56 -24.23
C SER A 9 -3.12 -2.58 -24.45
N SER A 10 -3.60 -2.48 -25.69
CA SER A 10 -5.03 -2.54 -26.01
C SER A 10 -5.67 -3.90 -25.68
N VAL A 11 -4.95 -5.00 -25.90
CA VAL A 11 -5.41 -6.33 -25.48
C VAL A 11 -5.41 -6.44 -23.97
N MET A 12 -4.39 -5.89 -23.30
CA MET A 12 -4.31 -5.91 -21.84
C MET A 12 -5.38 -5.02 -21.20
N ASP A 13 -5.72 -3.88 -21.78
CA ASP A 13 -6.84 -3.04 -21.35
C ASP A 13 -8.16 -3.83 -21.30
N ALA A 14 -8.48 -4.52 -22.39
CA ALA A 14 -9.69 -5.34 -22.46
C ALA A 14 -9.71 -6.47 -21.43
N ARG A 15 -8.55 -7.08 -21.17
CA ARG A 15 -8.41 -8.13 -20.12
C ARG A 15 -8.57 -7.55 -18.73
N MET A 16 -7.95 -6.41 -18.45
CA MET A 16 -8.04 -5.70 -17.18
C MET A 16 -9.48 -5.31 -16.87
N GLU A 17 -10.16 -4.64 -17.85
CA GLU A 17 -11.57 -4.27 -17.68
C GLU A 17 -12.46 -5.49 -17.44
N SER A 18 -12.29 -6.54 -18.23
CA SER A 18 -13.04 -7.80 -18.06
C SER A 18 -12.80 -8.43 -16.70
N TYR A 19 -11.55 -8.47 -16.23
CA TYR A 19 -11.21 -9.04 -14.92
C TYR A 19 -11.87 -8.25 -13.79
N ILE A 20 -11.68 -6.94 -13.74
CA ILE A 20 -12.22 -6.06 -12.70
C ILE A 20 -13.75 -6.13 -12.67
N LYS A 21 -14.39 -6.03 -13.84
CA LYS A 21 -15.84 -6.18 -13.96
C LYS A 21 -16.35 -7.51 -13.41
N ASN A 22 -15.74 -8.62 -13.84
CA ASN A 22 -16.21 -9.94 -13.43
C ASN A 22 -15.95 -10.22 -11.94
N MET A 23 -14.85 -9.69 -11.39
CA MET A 23 -14.54 -9.82 -9.98
C MET A 23 -15.58 -9.10 -9.11
N PHE A 24 -15.88 -7.83 -9.34
CA PHE A 24 -16.90 -7.11 -8.58
C PHE A 24 -18.29 -7.73 -8.77
N ASN A 25 -18.64 -8.11 -10.01
CA ASN A 25 -19.90 -8.81 -10.26
C ASN A 25 -20.00 -10.14 -9.51
N ALA A 26 -18.91 -10.90 -9.41
CA ALA A 26 -18.89 -12.16 -8.66
C ALA A 26 -19.08 -11.90 -7.15
N ILE A 27 -18.41 -10.91 -6.58
CA ILE A 27 -18.57 -10.53 -5.17
C ILE A 27 -20.02 -10.14 -4.90
N GLN A 28 -20.58 -9.21 -5.66
CA GLN A 28 -21.96 -8.73 -5.48
C GLN A 28 -23.02 -9.83 -5.67
N THR A 29 -22.76 -10.78 -6.58
CA THR A 29 -23.69 -11.86 -6.86
C THR A 29 -23.60 -12.99 -5.83
N GLN A 30 -22.39 -13.36 -5.41
CA GLN A 30 -22.18 -14.48 -4.47
C GLN A 30 -22.37 -14.06 -3.01
N TYR A 31 -22.14 -12.80 -2.71
CA TYR A 31 -22.21 -12.24 -1.36
C TYR A 31 -23.01 -10.93 -1.35
N PRO A 32 -24.31 -10.97 -1.68
CA PRO A 32 -25.15 -9.78 -1.84
C PRO A 32 -25.30 -8.94 -0.56
N ASP A 33 -25.11 -9.57 0.61
CA ASP A 33 -25.20 -8.90 1.92
C ASP A 33 -23.83 -8.40 2.44
N LEU A 34 -22.76 -8.60 1.65
CA LEU A 34 -21.41 -8.11 2.01
C LEU A 34 -21.32 -6.62 1.76
N ASN A 35 -21.08 -5.85 2.82
CA ASN A 35 -20.66 -4.46 2.69
C ASN A 35 -19.16 -4.41 2.34
N LEU A 36 -18.85 -4.36 1.03
CA LEU A 36 -17.48 -4.15 0.55
C LEU A 36 -17.15 -2.67 0.63
N TYR A 37 -16.69 -2.22 1.78
CA TYR A 37 -16.48 -0.80 2.07
C TYR A 37 -15.18 -0.22 1.49
N ALA A 38 -14.17 -1.07 1.19
CA ALA A 38 -12.90 -0.64 0.63
C ALA A 38 -12.26 -1.73 -0.23
N TYR A 39 -11.45 -1.34 -1.22
CA TYR A 39 -10.74 -2.27 -2.10
C TYR A 39 -9.39 -1.70 -2.57
N ASP A 40 -8.32 -2.49 -2.45
CA ASP A 40 -7.00 -2.16 -3.01
C ASP A 40 -6.98 -2.45 -4.50
N VAL A 41 -7.14 -1.40 -5.32
CA VAL A 41 -7.21 -1.52 -6.78
C VAL A 41 -5.87 -1.90 -7.39
N CYS A 42 -4.81 -1.28 -6.90
CA CYS A 42 -3.44 -1.54 -7.32
C CYS A 42 -2.53 -1.65 -6.09
N ASN A 43 -1.61 -2.63 -6.15
CA ASN A 43 -0.64 -2.91 -5.11
C ASN A 43 0.78 -2.83 -5.66
N GLU A 44 1.68 -2.13 -4.93
CA GLU A 44 3.14 -2.15 -5.14
C GLU A 44 3.60 -1.73 -6.55
N CYS A 45 3.00 -0.70 -7.12
CA CYS A 45 3.34 -0.26 -8.47
C CYS A 45 4.55 0.68 -8.54
N ILE A 46 4.93 1.32 -7.40
CA ILE A 46 6.04 2.27 -7.36
C ILE A 46 7.36 1.55 -7.04
N SER A 47 8.41 1.91 -7.79
CA SER A 47 9.76 1.36 -7.62
C SER A 47 10.41 1.83 -6.34
N ASP A 48 11.24 0.96 -5.73
CA ASP A 48 12.14 1.33 -4.64
C ASP A 48 13.40 2.06 -5.12
N ASP A 49 13.66 2.08 -6.43
CA ASP A 49 14.83 2.74 -7.01
C ASP A 49 14.60 4.25 -7.14
N GLY A 50 15.41 5.05 -6.45
CA GLY A 50 15.34 6.51 -6.50
C GLY A 50 15.54 7.09 -7.90
N THR A 51 16.28 6.42 -8.80
CA THR A 51 16.41 6.82 -10.20
C THR A 51 15.09 6.68 -10.94
N ARG A 52 14.36 5.58 -10.69
CA ARG A 52 13.05 5.33 -11.29
C ARG A 52 12.01 6.35 -10.80
N THR A 53 12.02 6.66 -9.52
CA THR A 53 11.10 7.67 -8.95
C THR A 53 11.39 9.07 -9.48
N ALA A 54 12.65 9.44 -9.67
CA ALA A 54 13.05 10.77 -10.15
C ALA A 54 12.78 10.98 -11.65
N ASN A 55 13.00 9.94 -12.50
CA ASN A 55 13.06 10.12 -13.94
C ASN A 55 11.93 9.41 -14.72
N TYR A 56 11.20 8.49 -14.08
CA TYR A 56 10.19 7.66 -14.74
C TYR A 56 8.83 7.65 -14.00
N GLY A 57 8.56 8.70 -13.22
CA GLY A 57 7.30 8.80 -12.46
C GLY A 57 7.08 7.66 -11.47
N GLY A 58 8.17 7.04 -10.99
CA GLY A 58 8.12 5.92 -10.07
C GLY A 58 7.88 4.56 -10.73
N ALA A 59 7.72 4.48 -12.06
CA ALA A 59 7.49 3.21 -12.73
C ALA A 59 8.62 2.20 -12.46
N ARG A 60 8.28 0.96 -12.09
CA ARG A 60 9.24 -0.15 -11.98
C ARG A 60 9.92 -0.38 -13.33
N GLU A 61 11.06 -1.09 -13.34
CA GLU A 61 11.65 -1.51 -14.60
C GLU A 61 10.73 -2.48 -15.37
N PRO A 62 10.71 -2.39 -16.72
CA PRO A 62 9.99 -3.37 -17.53
C PRO A 62 10.62 -4.76 -17.41
N GLY A 63 9.80 -5.79 -17.36
CA GLY A 63 10.22 -7.19 -17.25
C GLY A 63 9.07 -8.09 -16.84
N ASP A 64 9.31 -9.39 -16.61
CA ASP A 64 8.24 -10.32 -16.29
C ASP A 64 7.73 -10.23 -14.85
N GLY A 65 8.51 -9.59 -13.95
CA GLY A 65 8.17 -9.46 -12.53
C GLY A 65 8.12 -10.78 -11.76
N LYS A 66 8.36 -11.91 -12.45
CA LYS A 66 8.28 -13.25 -11.90
C LYS A 66 9.67 -13.86 -11.67
N THR A 67 10.53 -13.80 -12.67
CA THR A 67 11.92 -14.27 -12.59
C THR A 67 12.88 -13.13 -12.27
N GLU A 68 12.46 -11.89 -12.48
CA GLU A 68 13.24 -10.67 -12.29
C GLU A 68 12.58 -9.80 -11.20
N ASN A 69 13.07 -9.93 -9.97
CA ASN A 69 12.56 -9.16 -8.83
C ASN A 69 12.66 -7.64 -9.08
N GLY A 70 11.66 -6.89 -8.65
CA GLY A 70 11.60 -5.44 -8.82
C GLY A 70 11.13 -4.97 -10.20
N LYS A 71 10.99 -5.86 -11.19
CA LYS A 71 10.45 -5.54 -12.52
C LYS A 71 8.93 -5.72 -12.57
N SER A 72 8.31 -5.15 -13.62
CA SER A 72 6.85 -5.17 -13.80
C SER A 72 6.44 -5.57 -15.20
N ALA A 73 5.62 -6.60 -15.29
CA ALA A 73 4.97 -7.02 -16.54
C ALA A 73 3.99 -5.95 -17.05
N TRP A 74 3.39 -5.18 -16.16
CA TRP A 74 2.53 -4.06 -16.53
C TRP A 74 3.33 -2.97 -17.23
N VAL A 75 4.47 -2.56 -16.64
CA VAL A 75 5.36 -1.57 -17.27
C VAL A 75 5.97 -2.11 -18.57
N GLN A 76 6.23 -3.41 -18.67
CA GLN A 76 6.68 -4.04 -19.92
C GLN A 76 5.65 -3.89 -21.04
N ILE A 77 4.36 -3.89 -20.72
CA ILE A 77 3.27 -3.79 -21.70
C ILE A 77 2.91 -2.34 -22.00
N TYR A 78 2.88 -1.48 -20.98
CA TYR A 78 2.41 -0.09 -21.09
C TYR A 78 3.53 0.93 -21.27
N GLY A 79 4.77 0.59 -20.91
CA GLY A 79 5.93 1.48 -20.97
C GLY A 79 6.09 2.36 -19.72
N ASP A 80 5.01 2.56 -18.96
CA ASP A 80 4.95 3.41 -17.76
C ASP A 80 3.85 2.94 -16.77
N ASN A 81 3.50 3.78 -15.78
CA ASN A 81 2.45 3.50 -14.80
C ASN A 81 1.02 3.89 -15.26
N SER A 82 0.79 4.18 -16.54
CA SER A 82 -0.55 4.54 -17.05
C SER A 82 -1.61 3.46 -16.84
N PHE A 83 -1.21 2.20 -16.67
CA PHE A 83 -2.12 1.11 -16.32
C PHE A 83 -2.80 1.32 -14.96
N VAL A 84 -2.19 2.04 -14.02
CA VAL A 84 -2.77 2.31 -12.69
C VAL A 84 -4.03 3.17 -12.85
N GLU A 85 -3.97 4.28 -13.60
CA GLU A 85 -5.14 5.11 -13.85
C GLU A 85 -6.27 4.35 -14.56
N LYS A 86 -5.91 3.46 -15.49
CA LYS A 86 -6.91 2.60 -16.17
C LYS A 86 -7.57 1.63 -15.20
N ALA A 87 -6.78 0.97 -14.32
CA ALA A 87 -7.31 0.07 -13.31
C ALA A 87 -8.30 0.80 -12.38
N PHE A 88 -7.94 1.99 -11.88
CA PHE A 88 -8.83 2.81 -11.06
C PHE A 88 -10.08 3.27 -11.83
N THR A 89 -9.96 3.63 -13.10
CA THR A 89 -11.11 3.98 -13.95
C THR A 89 -12.09 2.80 -14.06
N TYR A 90 -11.59 1.60 -14.29
CA TYR A 90 -12.43 0.41 -14.35
C TYR A 90 -13.01 0.01 -12.98
N ALA A 91 -12.21 0.13 -11.92
CA ALA A 91 -12.70 -0.12 -10.57
C ALA A 91 -13.83 0.84 -10.20
N ARG A 92 -13.67 2.13 -10.44
CA ARG A 92 -14.72 3.15 -10.19
C ARG A 92 -16.00 2.89 -10.98
N LYS A 93 -15.88 2.30 -12.17
CA LYS A 93 -17.02 1.95 -13.04
C LYS A 93 -17.82 0.74 -12.54
N TYR A 94 -17.17 -0.21 -11.87
CA TYR A 94 -17.75 -1.52 -11.57
C TYR A 94 -17.85 -1.87 -10.08
N ALA A 95 -17.13 -1.16 -9.21
CA ALA A 95 -17.27 -1.31 -7.77
C ALA A 95 -18.65 -0.81 -7.29
N PRO A 96 -19.15 -1.27 -6.12
CA PRO A 96 -20.26 -0.62 -5.44
C PRO A 96 -19.99 0.88 -5.22
N ASP A 97 -21.04 1.70 -5.25
CA ASP A 97 -20.93 3.16 -5.12
C ASP A 97 -20.33 3.60 -3.76
N ASP A 98 -20.49 2.78 -2.73
CA ASP A 98 -20.00 2.99 -1.36
C ASP A 98 -18.67 2.26 -1.06
N CYS A 99 -18.03 1.72 -2.09
CA CYS A 99 -16.72 1.06 -1.96
C CYS A 99 -15.59 2.08 -2.23
N ASP A 100 -14.82 2.37 -1.20
CA ASP A 100 -13.64 3.22 -1.31
C ASP A 100 -12.50 2.51 -2.04
N LEU A 101 -11.83 3.20 -2.97
CA LEU A 101 -10.78 2.65 -3.82
C LEU A 101 -9.41 3.12 -3.36
N TYR A 102 -8.55 2.18 -2.99
CA TYR A 102 -7.23 2.43 -2.42
C TYR A 102 -6.10 2.03 -3.37
N TYR A 103 -5.00 2.75 -3.26
CA TYR A 103 -3.69 2.33 -3.73
C TYR A 103 -2.86 1.89 -2.53
N ASN A 104 -2.26 0.69 -2.55
CA ASN A 104 -1.50 0.12 -1.44
C ASN A 104 -0.02 -0.09 -1.82
N ASP A 105 0.93 0.24 -0.93
CA ASP A 105 2.37 0.03 -1.19
C ASP A 105 3.19 -0.11 0.10
N TYR A 106 4.39 -0.68 -0.03
CA TYR A 106 5.39 -0.83 1.04
C TYR A 106 6.55 0.16 0.85
N ASN A 107 7.42 0.30 1.85
CA ASN A 107 8.50 1.31 1.88
C ASN A 107 7.97 2.73 1.56
N GLU A 108 6.72 2.94 1.77
CA GLU A 108 5.93 4.12 1.46
C GLU A 108 6.40 5.37 2.22
N TYR A 109 7.22 5.19 3.25
CA TYR A 109 7.84 6.25 4.05
C TYR A 109 9.22 6.67 3.54
N TRP A 110 9.83 5.97 2.59
CA TRP A 110 11.09 6.37 1.96
C TRP A 110 10.89 7.64 1.13
N ASP A 111 11.71 8.65 1.34
CA ASP A 111 11.47 10.00 0.80
C ASP A 111 11.13 10.02 -0.70
N HIS A 112 11.93 9.35 -1.52
CA HIS A 112 11.75 9.32 -2.97
C HIS A 112 10.49 8.51 -3.37
N LYS A 113 10.22 7.40 -2.69
CA LYS A 113 9.07 6.54 -2.98
C LYS A 113 7.77 7.20 -2.51
N ARG A 114 7.77 7.77 -1.29
CA ARG A 114 6.69 8.58 -0.74
C ARG A 114 6.24 9.68 -1.71
N ASP A 115 7.22 10.42 -2.26
CA ASP A 115 6.92 11.56 -3.13
C ASP A 115 6.35 11.11 -4.49
N ALA A 116 6.78 9.96 -5.02
CA ALA A 116 6.22 9.36 -6.21
C ALA A 116 4.80 8.82 -5.98
N ILE A 117 4.57 8.10 -4.85
CA ILE A 117 3.23 7.65 -4.45
C ILE A 117 2.29 8.84 -4.28
N TYR A 118 2.72 9.88 -3.55
CA TYR A 118 1.93 11.09 -3.35
C TYR A 118 1.52 11.73 -4.67
N THR A 119 2.45 11.88 -5.61
CA THR A 119 2.17 12.51 -6.91
C THR A 119 1.15 11.71 -7.72
N MET A 120 1.29 10.39 -7.75
CA MET A 120 0.37 9.50 -8.44
C MET A 120 -1.02 9.51 -7.79
N CYS A 121 -1.08 9.31 -6.47
CA CYS A 121 -2.35 9.26 -5.74
C CYS A 121 -3.09 10.60 -5.78
N LYS A 122 -2.36 11.72 -5.66
CA LYS A 122 -2.99 13.05 -5.82
C LYS A 122 -3.61 13.24 -7.21
N SER A 123 -2.92 12.80 -8.26
CA SER A 123 -3.48 12.86 -9.62
C SER A 123 -4.75 12.02 -9.77
N LEU A 124 -4.81 10.84 -9.15
CA LEU A 124 -5.99 9.98 -9.16
C LEU A 124 -7.13 10.58 -8.32
N TYR A 125 -6.82 11.14 -7.15
CA TYR A 125 -7.78 11.81 -6.28
C TYR A 125 -8.41 13.02 -6.96
N ASP A 126 -7.60 13.87 -7.60
CA ASP A 126 -8.09 15.05 -8.33
C ASP A 126 -9.03 14.70 -9.50
N LYS A 127 -8.97 13.45 -9.98
CA LYS A 127 -9.87 12.90 -11.01
C LYS A 127 -11.10 12.17 -10.43
N GLY A 128 -11.23 12.09 -9.11
CA GLY A 128 -12.30 11.34 -8.45
C GLY A 128 -12.18 9.82 -8.58
N LEU A 129 -10.98 9.31 -8.85
CA LEU A 129 -10.74 7.89 -9.06
C LEU A 129 -10.27 7.16 -7.80
N LEU A 130 -9.61 7.85 -6.87
CA LEU A 130 -9.03 7.30 -5.65
C LEU A 130 -9.68 7.93 -4.42
N ASP A 131 -9.96 7.12 -3.40
CA ASP A 131 -10.51 7.55 -2.11
C ASP A 131 -9.46 7.46 -0.98
N GLY A 132 -8.45 6.59 -1.11
CA GLY A 132 -7.45 6.45 -0.07
C GLY A 132 -6.11 5.86 -0.50
N VAL A 133 -5.15 5.96 0.44
CA VAL A 133 -3.81 5.37 0.33
C VAL A 133 -3.65 4.31 1.42
N GLY A 134 -3.33 3.09 1.01
CA GLY A 134 -2.91 2.01 1.90
C GLY A 134 -1.41 2.08 2.14
N MET A 135 -1.02 2.14 3.41
CA MET A 135 0.35 2.02 3.87
C MET A 135 0.55 0.61 4.42
N GLN A 136 1.31 -0.25 3.73
CA GLN A 136 1.57 -1.62 4.21
C GLN A 136 2.25 -1.60 5.57
N SER A 137 3.21 -0.70 5.76
CA SER A 137 3.82 -0.47 7.06
C SER A 137 4.62 -1.66 7.59
N HIS A 138 5.34 -2.33 6.70
CA HIS A 138 6.40 -3.28 7.06
C HIS A 138 7.65 -2.50 7.45
N ILE A 139 7.78 -2.15 8.73
CA ILE A 139 8.76 -1.18 9.20
C ILE A 139 9.67 -1.73 10.30
N PRO A 140 10.91 -1.24 10.42
CA PRO A 140 11.72 -1.47 11.62
C PRO A 140 11.21 -0.60 12.78
N ALA A 141 11.52 -1.00 14.01
CA ALA A 141 11.18 -0.22 15.20
C ALA A 141 11.75 1.21 15.16
N ASN A 142 12.83 1.42 14.40
CA ASN A 142 13.36 2.74 14.06
C ASN A 142 13.12 3.06 12.58
N ALA A 143 11.89 3.36 12.20
CA ALA A 143 11.51 3.74 10.83
C ALA A 143 11.87 5.20 10.53
N THR A 144 13.16 5.53 10.54
CA THR A 144 13.65 6.91 10.34
C THR A 144 13.89 7.28 8.88
N GLY A 145 13.66 6.35 7.92
CA GLY A 145 13.93 6.60 6.52
C GLY A 145 15.40 6.96 6.24
N PHE A 146 15.69 7.40 5.02
CA PHE A 146 17.05 7.79 4.63
C PHE A 146 17.53 9.11 5.26
N ALA A 147 16.63 9.97 5.72
CA ALA A 147 16.94 11.29 6.25
C ALA A 147 17.13 11.34 7.79
N GLY A 148 17.02 10.21 8.48
CA GLY A 148 17.21 10.14 9.95
C GLY A 148 16.11 10.81 10.77
N THR A 149 15.03 11.28 10.15
CA THR A 149 13.83 11.83 10.82
C THR A 149 12.73 10.76 10.86
N ASP A 150 11.69 10.97 11.65
CA ASP A 150 10.53 10.07 11.66
C ASP A 150 9.77 10.16 10.33
N SER A 151 10.29 9.46 9.33
CA SER A 151 9.76 9.48 7.97
C SER A 151 8.40 8.83 7.86
N TYR A 152 8.08 7.86 8.72
CA TYR A 152 6.81 7.13 8.65
C TYR A 152 5.61 8.05 8.95
N ILE A 153 5.63 8.73 10.10
CA ILE A 153 4.55 9.66 10.48
C ILE A 153 4.47 10.85 9.52
N THR A 154 5.63 11.30 9.02
CA THR A 154 5.69 12.36 7.99
C THR A 154 5.02 11.89 6.69
N ALA A 155 5.25 10.65 6.27
CA ALA A 155 4.61 10.08 5.08
C ALA A 155 3.09 9.95 5.26
N MET A 156 2.63 9.40 6.38
CA MET A 156 1.21 9.30 6.72
C MET A 156 0.50 10.67 6.61
N LYS A 157 1.07 11.69 7.26
CA LYS A 157 0.52 13.06 7.19
C LYS A 157 0.55 13.65 5.78
N LYS A 158 1.58 13.31 4.99
CA LYS A 158 1.66 13.75 3.60
C LYS A 158 0.56 13.14 2.75
N TYR A 159 0.27 11.85 2.88
CA TYR A 159 -0.85 11.23 2.16
C TYR A 159 -2.18 11.80 2.59
N LEU A 160 -2.42 11.95 3.88
CA LEU A 160 -3.61 12.60 4.41
C LEU A 160 -3.79 14.03 3.88
N SER A 161 -2.71 14.76 3.58
CA SER A 161 -2.77 16.12 3.02
C SER A 161 -3.30 16.18 1.59
N ILE A 162 -3.42 15.04 0.89
CA ILE A 162 -4.12 14.95 -0.40
C ILE A 162 -5.61 15.31 -0.23
N GLY A 163 -6.19 14.98 0.92
CA GLY A 163 -7.61 15.04 1.23
C GLY A 163 -8.29 13.67 1.21
N CYS A 164 -7.57 12.61 0.80
CA CYS A 164 -8.04 11.23 0.80
C CYS A 164 -7.73 10.54 2.15
N ASP A 165 -8.38 9.41 2.39
CA ASP A 165 -8.16 8.61 3.58
C ASP A 165 -6.83 7.84 3.53
N VAL A 166 -6.36 7.39 4.69
CA VAL A 166 -5.24 6.48 4.85
C VAL A 166 -5.68 5.26 5.63
N GLN A 167 -5.33 4.08 5.15
CA GLN A 167 -5.38 2.84 5.91
C GLN A 167 -3.97 2.32 6.16
N ILE A 168 -3.66 1.92 7.38
CA ILE A 168 -2.46 1.15 7.72
C ILE A 168 -2.85 -0.30 7.54
N THR A 169 -2.39 -0.92 6.43
CA THR A 169 -3.01 -2.15 5.92
C THR A 169 -2.34 -3.43 6.41
N GLU A 170 -1.05 -3.39 6.75
CA GLU A 170 -0.26 -4.60 6.97
C GLU A 170 0.81 -4.39 8.08
N LEU A 171 0.45 -3.67 9.14
CA LEU A 171 1.40 -3.22 10.15
C LEU A 171 2.12 -4.37 10.82
N ASP A 172 3.41 -4.41 10.65
CA ASP A 172 4.36 -5.16 11.47
C ASP A 172 5.62 -4.32 11.75
N ILE A 173 6.15 -4.40 12.97
CA ILE A 173 7.28 -3.57 13.42
C ILE A 173 8.44 -4.45 13.86
N SER A 174 9.38 -4.67 12.95
CA SER A 174 10.50 -5.59 13.13
C SER A 174 11.53 -5.11 14.14
N LEU A 175 12.01 -6.02 14.99
CA LEU A 175 13.20 -5.85 15.85
C LEU A 175 14.52 -6.12 15.11
N GLU A 176 14.50 -6.44 13.82
CA GLU A 176 15.67 -6.69 12.97
C GLU A 176 16.71 -7.62 13.63
N ASN A 177 16.27 -8.82 14.02
CA ASN A 177 17.11 -9.83 14.67
C ASN A 177 17.77 -9.33 16.00
N GLY A 178 17.06 -8.54 16.77
CA GLY A 178 17.52 -8.04 18.07
C GLY A 178 18.35 -6.76 18.00
N LYS A 179 18.38 -6.10 16.85
CA LYS A 179 18.98 -4.76 16.71
C LYS A 179 18.19 -3.72 17.51
N TYR A 180 16.88 -3.89 17.62
CA TYR A 180 15.99 -3.05 18.41
C TYR A 180 15.39 -3.82 19.58
N THR A 181 14.96 -3.08 20.59
CA THR A 181 14.37 -3.59 21.82
C THR A 181 12.84 -3.68 21.72
N LEU A 182 12.22 -4.49 22.59
CA LEU A 182 10.75 -4.52 22.75
C LEU A 182 10.17 -3.15 23.15
N GLN A 183 10.95 -2.34 23.90
CA GLN A 183 10.50 -1.00 24.27
C GLN A 183 10.45 -0.06 23.05
N GLU A 184 11.47 -0.09 22.19
CA GLU A 184 11.47 0.72 20.95
C GLU A 184 10.31 0.30 20.02
N GLN A 185 10.00 -1.00 19.95
CA GLN A 185 8.84 -1.51 19.21
C GLN A 185 7.53 -0.95 19.79
N ALA A 186 7.34 -1.05 21.12
CA ALA A 186 6.16 -0.55 21.81
C ALA A 186 6.00 0.97 21.63
N ASP A 187 7.10 1.72 21.76
CA ASP A 187 7.10 3.17 21.55
C ASP A 187 6.72 3.54 20.10
N LYS A 188 7.15 2.75 19.11
CA LYS A 188 6.79 2.97 17.70
C LYS A 188 5.29 2.67 17.46
N TYR A 189 4.75 1.56 17.95
CA TYR A 189 3.31 1.28 17.89
C TYR A 189 2.52 2.43 18.51
N LYS A 190 2.87 2.83 19.73
CA LYS A 190 2.23 3.96 20.41
C LYS A 190 2.28 5.24 19.61
N ALA A 191 3.43 5.59 19.02
CA ALA A 191 3.59 6.81 18.24
C ALA A 191 2.71 6.81 16.99
N ILE A 192 2.57 5.68 16.31
CA ILE A 192 1.73 5.52 15.12
C ILE A 192 0.25 5.73 15.49
N PHE A 193 -0.25 4.98 16.48
CA PHE A 193 -1.64 5.09 16.91
C PHE A 193 -1.96 6.50 17.44
N GLN A 194 -1.06 7.08 18.25
CA GLN A 194 -1.26 8.43 18.77
C GLN A 194 -1.31 9.47 17.64
N SER A 195 -0.42 9.37 16.65
CA SER A 195 -0.40 10.30 15.52
C SER A 195 -1.65 10.19 14.65
N ALA A 196 -2.17 8.97 14.44
CA ALA A 196 -3.41 8.73 13.74
C ALA A 196 -4.61 9.33 14.48
N MET A 197 -4.68 9.13 15.80
CA MET A 197 -5.73 9.70 16.65
C MET A 197 -5.68 11.23 16.69
N ASP A 198 -4.49 11.80 16.89
CA ASP A 198 -4.28 13.24 16.93
C ASP A 198 -4.70 13.91 15.62
N TRP A 199 -4.38 13.28 14.48
CA TRP A 199 -4.84 13.75 13.18
C TRP A 199 -6.35 13.68 13.06
N ASN A 200 -6.98 12.57 13.42
CA ASN A 200 -8.43 12.41 13.31
C ASN A 200 -9.22 13.38 14.20
N ILE A 201 -8.64 13.80 15.35
CA ILE A 201 -9.24 14.79 16.24
C ILE A 201 -9.11 16.21 15.68
N ASN A 202 -7.93 16.56 15.14
CA ASN A 202 -7.61 17.89 14.61
C ASN A 202 -7.02 17.79 13.19
N PRO A 203 -7.81 17.41 12.19
CA PRO A 203 -7.29 17.18 10.85
C PRO A 203 -6.96 18.49 10.14
N ALA A 204 -5.85 18.48 9.38
CA ALA A 204 -5.47 19.59 8.50
C ALA A 204 -6.07 19.46 7.08
N SER A 205 -6.77 18.37 6.79
CA SER A 205 -7.48 18.10 5.53
C SER A 205 -8.73 17.23 5.79
N ASP A 206 -9.47 16.87 4.75
CA ASP A 206 -10.64 16.01 4.87
C ASP A 206 -10.27 14.52 5.11
N GLY A 207 -9.06 14.10 4.75
CA GLY A 207 -8.59 12.73 4.93
C GLY A 207 -8.51 12.28 6.39
N ARG A 208 -8.80 11.03 6.64
CA ARG A 208 -8.76 10.37 7.97
C ARG A 208 -7.94 9.08 7.92
N VAL A 209 -7.40 8.67 9.06
CA VAL A 209 -6.91 7.29 9.23
C VAL A 209 -8.12 6.44 9.62
N THR A 210 -8.55 5.58 8.71
CA THR A 210 -9.81 4.84 8.83
C THR A 210 -9.65 3.40 9.29
N ALA A 211 -8.46 2.81 9.13
CA ALA A 211 -8.18 1.46 9.60
C ALA A 211 -6.70 1.26 9.98
N VAL A 212 -6.46 0.32 10.89
CA VAL A 212 -5.14 -0.24 11.20
C VAL A 212 -5.28 -1.77 11.27
N CYS A 213 -4.60 -2.46 10.36
CA CYS A 213 -4.54 -3.92 10.31
C CYS A 213 -3.14 -4.39 10.73
N ILE A 214 -3.07 -5.28 11.73
CA ILE A 214 -1.83 -5.95 12.11
C ILE A 214 -1.63 -7.15 11.18
N TRP A 215 -0.42 -7.30 10.58
CA TRP A 215 -0.18 -8.29 9.54
C TRP A 215 0.21 -9.66 10.09
N GLY A 216 -0.60 -10.16 10.98
CA GLY A 216 -0.50 -11.52 11.52
C GLY A 216 -0.92 -11.63 12.98
N PRO A 217 -1.28 -12.85 13.45
CA PRO A 217 -1.78 -13.06 14.79
C PRO A 217 -0.66 -13.07 15.86
N ASN A 218 0.54 -13.58 15.52
CA ASN A 218 1.68 -13.71 16.46
C ASN A 218 2.99 -13.93 15.68
N ASP A 219 4.13 -13.82 16.37
CA ASP A 219 5.46 -13.93 15.77
C ASP A 219 5.75 -15.30 15.12
N ALA A 220 5.10 -16.39 15.56
CA ALA A 220 5.26 -17.71 14.92
C ALA A 220 4.56 -17.82 13.55
N ASN A 221 3.57 -16.97 13.30
CA ASN A 221 2.79 -16.93 12.05
C ASN A 221 3.08 -15.66 11.22
N SER A 222 4.16 -14.95 11.51
CA SER A 222 4.63 -13.83 10.69
C SER A 222 5.20 -14.34 9.37
N TRP A 223 5.03 -13.56 8.30
CA TRP A 223 5.72 -13.80 7.02
C TRP A 223 7.22 -13.47 7.09
N LEU A 224 7.60 -12.63 8.06
CA LEU A 224 8.99 -12.28 8.32
C LEU A 224 9.73 -13.44 8.99
N SER A 225 11.07 -13.42 8.94
CA SER A 225 11.91 -14.42 9.61
C SER A 225 11.68 -14.41 11.12
N SER A 226 11.95 -15.55 11.77
CA SER A 226 11.73 -15.75 13.22
C SER A 226 12.46 -14.76 14.13
N GLY A 227 13.55 -14.13 13.67
CA GLY A 227 14.28 -13.11 14.44
C GLY A 227 13.66 -11.71 14.35
N SER A 228 12.64 -11.52 13.52
CA SER A 228 12.01 -10.20 13.34
C SER A 228 11.13 -9.82 14.53
N ASN A 229 10.45 -10.78 15.17
CA ASN A 229 9.56 -10.57 16.32
C ASN A 229 8.66 -9.33 16.14
N ALA A 230 7.96 -9.25 14.98
CA ALA A 230 7.40 -7.99 14.49
C ALA A 230 5.95 -7.71 14.95
N LEU A 231 5.28 -8.69 15.55
CA LEU A 231 3.86 -8.62 15.86
C LEU A 231 3.59 -8.30 17.35
N LEU A 232 2.33 -8.09 17.71
CA LEU A 232 1.90 -7.71 19.06
C LEU A 232 1.98 -8.88 20.06
N TYR A 233 1.91 -10.12 19.56
CA TYR A 233 2.01 -11.33 20.38
C TYR A 233 3.27 -12.11 20.01
N ASP A 234 3.91 -12.70 21.01
CA ASP A 234 5.05 -13.59 20.80
C ASP A 234 4.62 -14.95 20.19
N SER A 235 5.60 -15.83 19.95
CA SER A 235 5.36 -17.16 19.36
C SER A 235 4.53 -18.10 20.25
N ASN A 236 4.31 -17.76 21.52
CA ASN A 236 3.49 -18.49 22.48
C ASN A 236 2.14 -17.82 22.73
N ASN A 237 1.73 -16.86 21.88
CA ASN A 237 0.53 -16.06 22.04
C ASN A 237 0.50 -15.22 23.33
N GLN A 238 1.65 -14.86 23.90
CA GLN A 238 1.70 -13.93 25.00
C GLN A 238 1.82 -12.49 24.47
N PRO A 239 1.06 -11.54 25.04
CA PRO A 239 1.16 -10.15 24.62
C PRO A 239 2.56 -9.61 24.93
N LYS A 240 3.10 -8.84 24.01
CA LYS A 240 4.36 -8.09 24.21
C LYS A 240 4.08 -6.72 24.83
N LEU A 241 5.08 -5.85 24.92
CA LEU A 241 4.93 -4.51 25.52
C LEU A 241 4.09 -3.53 24.71
N ALA A 242 3.91 -3.80 23.41
CA ALA A 242 3.17 -2.94 22.49
C ALA A 242 1.67 -3.03 22.67
#